data_c414f0aecd491accae397a2a4511bd32
#
_entry.id   c414f0aecd491accae397a2a4511bd32
#
_cell.length_a   1.000
_cell.length_b   1.000
_cell.length_c   1.000
_cell.angle_alpha   90.00
_cell.angle_beta   90.00
_cell.angle_gamma   90.00
#
_symmetry.space_group_name_H-M   'P 1'
#
loop_
_entity.id
_entity.type
_entity.pdbx_description
1 polymer ?
#
loop_
_entity_poly.entity_id
_entity_poly.type
_entity_poly.pdbx_seq_one_letter_code
_entity_poly.pdbx_strand_id
1 'polypeptide(L)'
;PAQTPSPAPTATPQTQTTGGRPKLQTQPSAQPDQPAAQEDPNQEVNPDEVVRIESNEIKLHVRVVDRNNRPVNDVSQADLKVFENGVPQTITSFTREEVPITYGLVVDNSGSLRSQINQVIEAAKTIVASNRPGDETFVVRFISSDEIKIMQDYTADKQSLDDALDDMFVEGGQTAVIDAVYLSAEHAAERRKGETDQDKRRRALILVTDGEDRASFYKQEQLFESLKEEDVQIYVIGFVNELEKERGFISKSKRQKAVDLLDKMAKETGGRTFYPNSLSELPQIAQDITKDLRTQYVISYVPTTKARPGEFRPVRVAVADAPGREKRIAVTRSGYTARGDNSAQPQPTSSQAPPTVRRQ
;
A
#
# COMPACT_ATOMS: atom_id res chain seq x y z
N PRO A 1 20.04 50.15 -47.58
CA PRO A 1 19.92 48.70 -47.55
C PRO A 1 18.98 48.28 -46.42
N ALA A 2 17.82 47.74 -46.82
CA ALA A 2 16.79 47.32 -45.93
C ALA A 2 17.16 45.93 -45.31
N GLN A 3 17.08 45.82 -43.97
CA GLN A 3 17.21 44.57 -43.28
C GLN A 3 15.88 43.84 -43.27
N THR A 4 15.87 42.63 -43.81
CA THR A 4 14.76 41.68 -43.75
C THR A 4 14.61 41.11 -42.32
N PRO A 5 13.41 40.99 -41.75
CA PRO A 5 13.21 40.40 -40.44
C PRO A 5 13.33 38.89 -40.51
N SER A 6 14.01 38.32 -39.50
CA SER A 6 14.16 36.87 -39.22
C SER A 6 12.80 36.22 -38.84
N PRO A 7 12.48 35.04 -39.31
CA PRO A 7 11.21 34.39 -38.95
C PRO A 7 11.21 33.95 -37.49
N ALA A 8 10.07 34.12 -36.83
CA ALA A 8 9.78 33.68 -35.49
C ALA A 8 9.81 32.13 -35.38
N PRO A 9 10.18 31.55 -34.21
CA PRO A 9 10.19 30.11 -34.03
C PRO A 9 8.76 29.57 -34.05
N THR A 10 8.55 28.56 -34.89
CA THR A 10 7.30 27.81 -35.02
C THR A 10 7.04 27.03 -33.73
N ALA A 11 5.95 27.28 -33.07
CA ALA A 11 5.47 26.54 -31.94
C ALA A 11 5.22 25.07 -32.34
N THR A 12 5.93 24.15 -31.67
CA THR A 12 5.68 22.70 -31.75
C THR A 12 4.26 22.41 -31.22
N PRO A 13 3.44 21.63 -31.92
CA PRO A 13 2.12 21.29 -31.42
C PRO A 13 2.25 20.44 -30.15
N GLN A 14 1.67 20.91 -29.05
CA GLN A 14 1.47 20.11 -27.86
C GLN A 14 0.53 18.96 -28.22
N THR A 15 1.06 17.76 -28.19
CA THR A 15 0.28 16.53 -28.32
C THR A 15 -0.67 16.48 -27.12
N GLN A 16 -1.96 16.68 -27.36
CA GLN A 16 -3.00 16.37 -26.38
C GLN A 16 -3.02 14.87 -26.19
N THR A 17 -2.47 14.39 -25.08
CA THR A 17 -2.61 13.01 -24.64
C THR A 17 -4.08 12.74 -24.33
N THR A 18 -4.71 11.92 -25.15
CA THR A 18 -6.03 11.34 -24.86
C THR A 18 -5.92 10.53 -23.57
N GLY A 19 -6.63 10.98 -22.52
CA GLY A 19 -6.60 10.42 -21.18
C GLY A 19 -6.97 8.92 -21.15
N GLY A 20 -5.98 8.07 -21.25
CA GLY A 20 -6.09 6.65 -20.97
C GLY A 20 -5.93 6.40 -19.47
N ARG A 21 -6.45 5.26 -18.97
CA ARG A 21 -6.25 4.81 -17.58
C ARG A 21 -4.75 4.73 -17.28
N PRO A 22 -4.25 5.33 -16.17
CA PRO A 22 -2.84 5.25 -15.81
C PRO A 22 -2.43 3.80 -15.54
N LYS A 23 -1.16 3.49 -15.81
CA LYS A 23 -0.57 2.17 -15.60
C LYS A 23 0.78 2.34 -14.92
N LEU A 24 1.08 1.40 -14.03
CA LEU A 24 2.41 1.28 -13.44
C LEU A 24 3.38 0.80 -14.53
N GLN A 25 4.43 1.57 -14.78
CA GLN A 25 5.45 1.28 -15.81
C GLN A 25 6.63 0.57 -15.16
N THR A 26 7.10 -0.52 -15.77
CA THR A 26 8.32 -1.22 -15.33
C THR A 26 9.50 -0.78 -16.19
N GLN A 27 10.65 -0.53 -15.58
CA GLN A 27 11.91 -0.41 -16.31
C GLN A 27 12.32 -1.80 -16.81
N PRO A 28 12.89 -1.94 -18.02
CA PRO A 28 13.48 -3.19 -18.47
C PRO A 28 14.70 -3.50 -17.58
N SER A 29 14.54 -4.39 -16.62
CA SER A 29 15.65 -4.90 -15.83
C SER A 29 16.52 -5.80 -16.72
N ALA A 30 17.80 -5.50 -16.80
CA ALA A 30 18.81 -6.39 -17.37
C ALA A 30 19.09 -7.51 -16.34
N GLN A 31 18.18 -8.48 -16.23
CA GLN A 31 18.48 -9.72 -15.52
C GLN A 31 18.90 -10.79 -16.53
N PRO A 32 19.98 -11.55 -16.26
CA PRO A 32 20.29 -12.74 -17.05
C PRO A 32 19.23 -13.81 -16.80
N ASP A 33 18.76 -14.39 -17.90
CA ASP A 33 17.84 -15.53 -17.93
C ASP A 33 18.27 -16.62 -16.96
N GLN A 34 17.53 -16.82 -15.88
CA GLN A 34 17.59 -18.06 -15.13
C GLN A 34 16.67 -19.08 -15.82
N PRO A 35 17.17 -20.30 -16.09
CA PRO A 35 16.35 -21.33 -16.71
C PRO A 35 15.21 -21.72 -15.78
N ALA A 36 13.99 -21.72 -16.30
CA ALA A 36 12.80 -22.18 -15.64
C ALA A 36 13.00 -23.62 -15.12
N ALA A 37 12.78 -23.84 -13.83
CA ALA A 37 12.71 -25.16 -13.25
C ALA A 37 11.55 -25.92 -13.88
N GLN A 38 11.85 -27.07 -14.49
CA GLN A 38 10.84 -27.98 -15.02
C GLN A 38 10.11 -28.63 -13.84
N GLU A 39 8.83 -28.39 -13.74
CA GLU A 39 7.94 -29.12 -12.84
C GLU A 39 7.81 -30.56 -13.34
N ASP A 40 8.05 -31.52 -12.44
CA ASP A 40 7.89 -32.95 -12.69
C ASP A 40 6.38 -33.29 -12.68
N PRO A 41 5.79 -33.83 -13.77
CA PRO A 41 4.34 -33.97 -13.88
C PRO A 41 3.77 -35.21 -13.19
N ASN A 42 4.44 -35.85 -12.24
CA ASN A 42 4.04 -37.14 -11.70
C ASN A 42 3.98 -37.23 -10.18
N GLN A 43 3.26 -36.28 -9.53
CA GLN A 43 2.74 -36.51 -8.18
C GLN A 43 1.22 -36.72 -8.28
N GLU A 44 0.79 -37.98 -8.22
CA GLU A 44 -0.60 -38.34 -7.98
C GLU A 44 -1.01 -37.87 -6.60
N VAL A 45 -1.74 -36.75 -6.54
CA VAL A 45 -2.40 -36.28 -5.32
C VAL A 45 -3.73 -37.03 -5.19
N ASN A 46 -3.85 -37.79 -4.14
CA ASN A 46 -5.07 -38.54 -3.79
C ASN A 46 -6.26 -37.56 -3.62
N PRO A 47 -7.36 -37.65 -4.39
CA PRO A 47 -8.40 -36.63 -4.42
C PRO A 47 -9.32 -36.62 -3.19
N ASP A 48 -9.18 -37.52 -2.23
CA ASP A 48 -10.24 -37.80 -1.23
C ASP A 48 -10.01 -37.16 0.16
N GLU A 49 -9.01 -36.32 0.39
CA GLU A 49 -8.76 -35.78 1.75
C GLU A 49 -8.26 -34.34 1.82
N VAL A 50 -8.79 -33.48 0.98
CA VAL A 50 -8.61 -32.03 1.19
C VAL A 50 -9.93 -31.47 1.75
N VAL A 51 -10.13 -31.60 3.05
CA VAL A 51 -11.10 -30.78 3.77
C VAL A 51 -10.59 -29.34 3.73
N ARG A 52 -10.99 -28.60 2.70
CA ARG A 52 -10.81 -27.13 2.67
C ARG A 52 -11.74 -26.55 3.73
N ILE A 53 -11.25 -26.41 4.94
CA ILE A 53 -11.91 -25.56 5.95
C ILE A 53 -11.70 -24.13 5.44
N GLU A 54 -12.67 -23.58 4.73
CA GLU A 54 -12.73 -22.17 4.41
C GLU A 54 -12.92 -21.41 5.74
N SER A 55 -11.82 -21.01 6.32
CA SER A 55 -11.81 -20.20 7.52
C SER A 55 -12.11 -18.76 7.09
N ASN A 56 -13.34 -18.31 7.33
CA ASN A 56 -13.74 -16.89 7.23
C ASN A 56 -13.07 -16.05 8.34
N GLU A 57 -11.86 -16.41 8.74
CA GLU A 57 -11.11 -15.74 9.78
C GLU A 57 -10.59 -14.39 9.28
N ILE A 58 -10.91 -13.34 10.03
CA ILE A 58 -10.43 -11.99 9.77
C ILE A 58 -9.18 -11.75 10.60
N LYS A 59 -8.10 -11.37 9.93
CA LYS A 59 -6.83 -10.97 10.55
C LYS A 59 -6.72 -9.45 10.60
N LEU A 60 -6.36 -8.92 11.76
CA LEU A 60 -6.14 -7.50 11.99
C LEU A 60 -4.72 -7.27 12.46
N HIS A 61 -4.03 -6.38 11.78
CA HIS A 61 -2.78 -5.82 12.28
C HIS A 61 -3.11 -4.66 13.21
N VAL A 62 -2.68 -4.76 14.46
CA VAL A 62 -3.01 -3.80 15.52
C VAL A 62 -1.74 -3.24 16.11
N ARG A 63 -1.60 -1.93 16.04
CA ARG A 63 -0.58 -1.19 16.75
C ARG A 63 -1.20 -0.59 18.01
N VAL A 64 -0.59 -0.81 19.16
CA VAL A 64 -1.02 -0.17 20.40
C VAL A 64 -0.02 0.91 20.77
N VAL A 65 -0.52 2.12 21.03
CA VAL A 65 0.30 3.29 21.31
C VAL A 65 -0.18 4.03 22.57
N ASP A 66 0.72 4.78 23.19
CA ASP A 66 0.41 5.73 24.25
C ASP A 66 -0.16 7.05 23.67
N ARG A 67 -0.42 8.04 24.54
CA ARG A 67 -0.89 9.37 24.13
C ARG A 67 0.11 10.16 23.28
N ASN A 68 1.39 9.79 23.36
CA ASN A 68 2.48 10.41 22.60
C ASN A 68 2.77 9.64 21.30
N ASN A 69 1.86 8.71 20.92
CA ASN A 69 1.99 7.84 19.74
C ASN A 69 3.24 6.92 19.78
N ARG A 70 3.74 6.56 20.98
CA ARG A 70 4.84 5.62 21.16
C ARG A 70 4.29 4.21 21.26
N PRO A 71 4.90 3.20 20.60
CA PRO A 71 4.46 1.82 20.66
C PRO A 71 4.47 1.27 22.10
N VAL A 72 3.35 0.64 22.48
CA VAL A 72 3.17 -0.07 23.74
C VAL A 72 3.26 -1.57 23.47
N ASN A 73 4.20 -2.24 24.08
CA ASN A 73 4.57 -3.62 23.78
C ASN A 73 4.20 -4.64 24.86
N ASP A 74 3.53 -4.22 25.92
CA ASP A 74 3.14 -5.04 27.07
C ASP A 74 1.63 -5.31 27.11
N VAL A 75 1.00 -5.44 25.94
CA VAL A 75 -0.43 -5.69 25.79
C VAL A 75 -0.67 -7.19 25.70
N SER A 76 -1.66 -7.68 26.43
CA SER A 76 -2.14 -9.06 26.37
C SER A 76 -3.47 -9.15 25.61
N GLN A 77 -3.87 -10.37 25.22
CA GLN A 77 -5.17 -10.60 24.59
C GLN A 77 -6.33 -10.09 25.45
N ALA A 78 -6.25 -10.26 26.77
CA ALA A 78 -7.28 -9.84 27.72
C ALA A 78 -7.47 -8.31 27.78
N ASP A 79 -6.44 -7.54 27.39
CA ASP A 79 -6.50 -6.08 27.32
C ASP A 79 -7.29 -5.58 26.08
N LEU A 80 -7.57 -6.44 25.10
CA LEU A 80 -8.10 -6.06 23.80
C LEU A 80 -9.54 -6.51 23.61
N LYS A 81 -10.35 -5.65 22.98
CA LYS A 81 -11.72 -5.95 22.55
C LYS A 81 -11.88 -5.57 21.08
N VAL A 82 -12.35 -6.52 20.29
CA VAL A 82 -12.63 -6.32 18.86
C VAL A 82 -14.13 -6.11 18.68
N PHE A 83 -14.49 -5.16 17.83
CA PHE A 83 -15.88 -4.89 17.43
C PHE A 83 -15.94 -4.84 15.91
N GLU A 84 -16.93 -5.54 15.35
CA GLU A 84 -17.27 -5.48 13.94
C GLU A 84 -18.72 -5.05 13.79
N ASN A 85 -19.00 -4.02 12.98
CA ASN A 85 -20.32 -3.38 12.92
C ASN A 85 -20.87 -2.97 14.31
N GLY A 86 -19.99 -2.65 15.26
CA GLY A 86 -20.37 -2.36 16.65
C GLY A 86 -20.63 -3.59 17.52
N VAL A 87 -20.65 -4.80 16.95
CA VAL A 87 -20.88 -6.07 17.67
C VAL A 87 -19.54 -6.61 18.18
N PRO A 88 -19.43 -6.95 19.50
CA PRO A 88 -18.19 -7.53 20.03
C PRO A 88 -17.91 -8.90 19.40
N GLN A 89 -16.62 -9.13 19.08
CA GLN A 89 -16.13 -10.36 18.47
C GLN A 89 -15.19 -11.09 19.44
N THR A 90 -15.21 -12.42 19.41
CA THR A 90 -14.32 -13.25 20.19
C THR A 90 -12.98 -13.38 19.46
N ILE A 91 -11.87 -13.00 20.11
CA ILE A 91 -10.53 -13.16 19.58
C ILE A 91 -10.18 -14.65 19.59
N THR A 92 -9.91 -15.22 18.42
CA THR A 92 -9.52 -16.63 18.23
C THR A 92 -8.00 -16.82 18.30
N SER A 93 -7.23 -15.81 17.86
CA SER A 93 -5.77 -15.83 17.92
C SER A 93 -5.23 -14.45 18.27
N PHE A 94 -4.18 -14.43 19.05
CA PHE A 94 -3.43 -13.23 19.41
C PHE A 94 -1.95 -13.57 19.40
N THR A 95 -1.22 -12.98 18.48
CA THR A 95 0.22 -13.19 18.34
C THR A 95 0.95 -11.85 18.26
N ARG A 96 2.17 -11.87 18.72
CA ARG A 96 3.13 -10.79 18.52
C ARG A 96 4.35 -11.40 17.84
N GLU A 97 4.19 -11.71 16.57
CA GLU A 97 5.26 -12.29 15.79
C GLU A 97 5.91 -11.20 14.93
N GLU A 98 7.22 -11.22 14.88
CA GLU A 98 7.98 -10.51 13.87
C GLU A 98 7.88 -11.32 12.57
N VAL A 99 6.93 -10.93 11.71
CA VAL A 99 6.80 -11.53 10.38
C VAL A 99 7.60 -10.73 9.36
N PRO A 100 8.05 -11.35 8.26
CA PRO A 100 8.66 -10.62 7.16
C PRO A 100 7.74 -9.51 6.64
N ILE A 101 8.34 -8.44 6.14
CA ILE A 101 7.63 -7.27 5.64
C ILE A 101 7.84 -7.20 4.13
N THR A 102 6.75 -6.96 3.40
CA THR A 102 6.80 -6.57 1.99
C THR A 102 6.29 -5.15 1.89
N TYR A 103 7.09 -4.22 1.41
CA TYR A 103 6.67 -2.84 1.33
C TYR A 103 7.14 -2.13 0.06
N GLY A 104 6.37 -1.13 -0.38
CA GLY A 104 6.72 -0.22 -1.45
C GLY A 104 7.21 1.12 -0.92
N LEU A 105 8.34 1.59 -1.40
CA LEU A 105 8.76 2.99 -1.28
C LEU A 105 8.17 3.75 -2.46
N VAL A 106 7.19 4.64 -2.21
CA VAL A 106 6.49 5.43 -3.23
C VAL A 106 6.90 6.88 -3.08
N VAL A 107 7.79 7.32 -3.96
CA VAL A 107 8.48 8.61 -3.82
C VAL A 107 8.01 9.60 -4.88
N ASP A 108 7.57 10.75 -4.40
CA ASP A 108 7.21 11.90 -5.22
C ASP A 108 8.47 12.58 -5.78
N ASN A 109 8.62 12.57 -7.10
CA ASN A 109 9.71 13.19 -7.82
C ASN A 109 9.30 14.50 -8.52
N SER A 110 8.18 15.10 -8.10
CA SER A 110 7.72 16.38 -8.61
C SER A 110 8.62 17.55 -8.21
N GLY A 111 8.48 18.66 -8.93
CA GLY A 111 9.35 19.84 -8.74
C GLY A 111 9.29 20.46 -7.33
N SER A 112 8.22 20.23 -6.58
CA SER A 112 8.03 20.74 -5.22
C SER A 112 8.98 20.10 -4.20
N LEU A 113 9.42 18.86 -4.41
CA LEU A 113 10.36 18.17 -3.52
C LEU A 113 11.84 18.35 -3.92
N ARG A 114 12.15 19.23 -4.89
CA ARG A 114 13.52 19.42 -5.39
C ARG A 114 14.55 19.73 -4.31
N SER A 115 14.20 20.53 -3.32
CA SER A 115 15.11 20.90 -2.22
C SER A 115 15.29 19.79 -1.18
N GLN A 116 14.39 18.81 -1.14
CA GLN A 116 14.39 17.75 -0.13
C GLN A 116 14.82 16.38 -0.68
N ILE A 117 14.89 16.19 -2.00
CA ILE A 117 15.04 14.87 -2.62
C ILE A 117 16.26 14.08 -2.09
N ASN A 118 17.40 14.71 -1.91
CA ASN A 118 18.60 14.04 -1.41
C ASN A 118 18.40 13.47 0.00
N GLN A 119 17.74 14.23 0.90
CA GLN A 119 17.44 13.79 2.26
C GLN A 119 16.35 12.74 2.29
N VAL A 120 15.38 12.82 1.36
CA VAL A 120 14.36 11.78 1.15
C VAL A 120 15.00 10.46 0.74
N ILE A 121 15.96 10.49 -0.21
CA ILE A 121 16.74 9.32 -0.65
C ILE A 121 17.51 8.73 0.53
N GLU A 122 18.23 9.53 1.31
CA GLU A 122 18.97 9.07 2.48
C GLU A 122 18.05 8.44 3.56
N ALA A 123 16.88 9.03 3.77
CA ALA A 123 15.89 8.44 4.67
C ALA A 123 15.34 7.10 4.14
N ALA A 124 15.05 7.01 2.84
CA ALA A 124 14.64 5.78 2.17
C ALA A 124 15.71 4.69 2.29
N LYS A 125 16.99 5.02 2.06
CA LYS A 125 18.13 4.10 2.27
C LYS A 125 18.23 3.65 3.74
N THR A 126 17.95 4.53 4.70
CA THR A 126 17.91 4.15 6.12
C THR A 126 16.83 3.09 6.39
N ILE A 127 15.67 3.20 5.73
CA ILE A 127 14.60 2.19 5.82
C ILE A 127 15.06 0.88 5.18
N VAL A 128 15.61 0.91 3.96
CA VAL A 128 16.14 -0.25 3.24
C VAL A 128 17.24 -0.94 4.05
N ALA A 129 18.18 -0.18 4.63
CA ALA A 129 19.25 -0.73 5.46
C ALA A 129 18.72 -1.55 6.65
N SER A 130 17.53 -1.21 7.15
CA SER A 130 16.87 -1.92 8.26
C SER A 130 16.22 -3.25 7.85
N ASN A 131 16.14 -3.58 6.56
CA ASN A 131 15.57 -4.83 6.07
C ASN A 131 16.30 -6.05 6.67
N ARG A 132 15.50 -7.05 7.03
CA ARG A 132 15.96 -8.33 7.58
C ARG A 132 15.81 -9.43 6.54
N PRO A 133 16.44 -10.61 6.73
CA PRO A 133 16.20 -11.75 5.86
C PRO A 133 14.70 -12.07 5.74
N GLY A 134 14.24 -12.22 4.51
CA GLY A 134 12.84 -12.46 4.18
C GLY A 134 12.00 -11.19 3.90
N ASP A 135 12.51 -9.98 4.21
CA ASP A 135 11.83 -8.75 3.79
C ASP A 135 12.04 -8.53 2.28
N GLU A 136 11.01 -7.98 1.63
CA GLU A 136 11.06 -7.60 0.22
C GLU A 136 10.59 -6.16 0.05
N THR A 137 11.23 -5.43 -0.84
CA THR A 137 10.91 -4.02 -1.12
C THR A 137 10.81 -3.81 -2.62
N PHE A 138 9.86 -2.99 -3.04
CA PHE A 138 9.82 -2.40 -4.37
C PHE A 138 9.88 -0.88 -4.27
N VAL A 139 10.36 -0.22 -5.31
CA VAL A 139 10.57 1.22 -5.35
C VAL A 139 9.82 1.81 -6.53
N VAL A 140 8.96 2.78 -6.25
CA VAL A 140 8.16 3.51 -7.24
C VAL A 140 8.52 4.98 -7.16
N ARG A 141 8.80 5.59 -8.29
CA ARG A 141 8.80 7.04 -8.45
C ARG A 141 7.54 7.49 -9.17
N PHE A 142 7.02 8.66 -8.83
CA PHE A 142 5.89 9.25 -9.55
C PHE A 142 6.01 10.75 -9.70
N ILE A 143 5.42 11.28 -10.77
CA ILE A 143 5.38 12.71 -11.07
C ILE A 143 3.96 13.09 -11.47
N SER A 144 3.38 12.42 -12.46
CA SER A 144 2.05 12.64 -13.02
C SER A 144 1.33 11.31 -13.25
N SER A 145 0.08 11.33 -13.63
CA SER A 145 -0.73 10.12 -13.91
C SER A 145 -0.12 9.18 -14.96
N ASP A 146 0.59 9.72 -15.91
CA ASP A 146 1.26 9.00 -16.99
C ASP A 146 2.74 8.69 -16.71
N GLU A 147 3.26 9.17 -15.59
CA GLU A 147 4.65 8.94 -15.17
C GLU A 147 4.72 8.37 -13.74
N ILE A 148 4.21 7.13 -13.59
CA ILE A 148 4.32 6.33 -12.38
C ILE A 148 5.14 5.08 -12.75
N LYS A 149 6.37 4.98 -12.24
CA LYS A 149 7.36 3.98 -12.66
C LYS A 149 7.87 3.16 -11.49
N ILE A 150 7.90 1.83 -11.68
CA ILE A 150 8.68 0.95 -10.82
C ILE A 150 10.15 1.12 -11.20
N MET A 151 10.93 1.65 -10.27
CA MET A 151 12.40 1.78 -10.41
C MET A 151 13.08 0.46 -10.11
N GLN A 152 12.59 -0.27 -9.09
CA GLN A 152 13.00 -1.61 -8.72
C GLN A 152 11.76 -2.38 -8.27
N ASP A 153 11.52 -3.53 -8.87
CA ASP A 153 10.46 -4.45 -8.43
C ASP A 153 10.92 -5.25 -7.20
N TYR A 154 10.07 -6.08 -6.64
CA TYR A 154 10.30 -6.80 -5.40
C TYR A 154 11.67 -7.47 -5.34
N THR A 155 12.48 -7.05 -4.39
CA THR A 155 13.77 -7.66 -4.11
C THR A 155 14.11 -7.58 -2.61
N ALA A 156 14.90 -8.53 -2.12
CA ALA A 156 15.55 -8.49 -0.83
C ALA A 156 16.99 -7.92 -0.91
N ASP A 157 17.49 -7.71 -2.14
CA ASP A 157 18.84 -7.17 -2.36
C ASP A 157 18.87 -5.66 -2.11
N LYS A 158 19.57 -5.30 -1.04
CA LYS A 158 19.69 -3.89 -0.62
C LYS A 158 20.47 -3.03 -1.61
N GLN A 159 21.43 -3.62 -2.31
CA GLN A 159 22.23 -2.87 -3.27
C GLN A 159 21.37 -2.44 -4.46
N SER A 160 20.56 -3.36 -5.01
CA SER A 160 19.63 -3.03 -6.10
C SER A 160 18.61 -1.96 -5.69
N LEU A 161 18.18 -1.96 -4.43
CA LEU A 161 17.27 -0.93 -3.90
C LEU A 161 17.98 0.42 -3.75
N ASP A 162 19.22 0.44 -3.24
CA ASP A 162 20.01 1.66 -3.09
C ASP A 162 20.36 2.26 -4.45
N ASP A 163 20.72 1.44 -5.45
CA ASP A 163 20.97 1.88 -6.82
C ASP A 163 19.71 2.53 -7.44
N ALA A 164 18.54 1.91 -7.25
CA ALA A 164 17.26 2.46 -7.73
C ALA A 164 16.89 3.79 -7.05
N LEU A 165 17.28 3.97 -5.79
CA LEU A 165 17.07 5.22 -5.06
C LEU A 165 18.07 6.29 -5.52
N ASP A 166 19.31 5.93 -5.82
CA ASP A 166 20.34 6.85 -6.34
C ASP A 166 20.02 7.36 -7.76
N ASP A 167 19.32 6.54 -8.55
CA ASP A 167 18.85 6.90 -9.89
C ASP A 167 17.63 7.84 -9.87
N MET A 168 17.12 8.21 -8.70
CA MET A 168 16.01 9.15 -8.58
C MET A 168 16.47 10.59 -8.76
N PHE A 169 15.83 11.30 -9.67
CA PHE A 169 16.05 12.74 -9.90
C PHE A 169 14.71 13.44 -10.05
N VAL A 170 14.67 14.71 -9.65
CA VAL A 170 13.44 15.53 -9.73
C VAL A 170 13.23 16.00 -11.15
N GLU A 171 12.11 15.60 -11.72
CA GLU A 171 11.55 16.16 -12.94
C GLU A 171 10.46 17.19 -12.57
N GLY A 172 10.10 18.06 -13.48
CA GLY A 172 8.94 18.93 -13.30
C GLY A 172 7.66 18.18 -13.65
N GLY A 173 6.51 18.54 -13.06
CA GLY A 173 5.24 17.91 -13.41
C GLY A 173 4.11 18.28 -12.45
N GLN A 174 2.91 17.83 -12.78
CA GLN A 174 1.72 17.98 -11.91
C GLN A 174 1.53 16.68 -11.13
N THR A 175 1.68 16.75 -9.84
CA THR A 175 1.68 15.61 -8.93
C THR A 175 0.37 14.82 -8.97
N ALA A 176 0.46 13.47 -9.08
CA ALA A 176 -0.66 12.54 -9.10
C ALA A 176 -0.56 11.53 -7.94
N VAL A 177 -0.74 12.03 -6.71
CA VAL A 177 -0.57 11.25 -5.46
C VAL A 177 -1.60 10.12 -5.38
N ILE A 178 -2.86 10.42 -5.72
CA ILE A 178 -3.95 9.44 -5.65
C ILE A 178 -3.66 8.26 -6.59
N ASP A 179 -3.24 8.54 -7.82
CA ASP A 179 -2.93 7.49 -8.81
C ASP A 179 -1.72 6.66 -8.39
N ALA A 180 -0.67 7.30 -7.87
CA ALA A 180 0.53 6.61 -7.40
C ALA A 180 0.21 5.65 -6.26
N VAL A 181 -0.58 6.08 -5.29
CA VAL A 181 -0.99 5.22 -4.16
C VAL A 181 -1.93 4.12 -4.62
N TYR A 182 -2.90 4.43 -5.50
CA TYR A 182 -3.84 3.45 -6.04
C TYR A 182 -3.09 2.30 -6.75
N LEU A 183 -2.24 2.62 -7.71
CA LEU A 183 -1.51 1.62 -8.50
C LEU A 183 -0.47 0.86 -7.66
N SER A 184 0.19 1.53 -6.71
CA SER A 184 1.15 0.87 -5.82
C SER A 184 0.45 -0.07 -4.82
N ALA A 185 -0.76 0.25 -4.37
CA ALA A 185 -1.55 -0.61 -3.50
C ALA A 185 -2.07 -1.84 -4.28
N GLU A 186 -2.56 -1.67 -5.51
CA GLU A 186 -2.90 -2.78 -6.40
C GLU A 186 -1.69 -3.71 -6.61
N HIS A 187 -0.49 -3.15 -6.89
CA HIS A 187 0.73 -3.92 -7.07
C HIS A 187 1.13 -4.70 -5.81
N ALA A 188 1.01 -4.06 -4.64
CA ALA A 188 1.26 -4.72 -3.35
C ALA A 188 0.25 -5.84 -3.05
N ALA A 189 -0.99 -5.70 -3.47
CA ALA A 189 -2.04 -6.70 -3.31
C ALA A 189 -1.90 -7.86 -4.30
N GLU A 190 -1.45 -7.60 -5.52
CA GLU A 190 -1.24 -8.64 -6.54
C GLU A 190 -0.17 -9.65 -6.13
N ARG A 191 0.88 -9.25 -5.42
CA ARG A 191 1.89 -10.13 -4.85
C ARG A 191 1.30 -11.22 -3.95
N ARG A 192 0.12 -10.98 -3.37
CA ARG A 192 -0.61 -11.93 -2.53
C ARG A 192 -1.24 -13.10 -3.30
N LYS A 193 -1.46 -12.94 -4.62
CA LYS A 193 -2.09 -13.98 -5.45
C LYS A 193 -1.10 -15.15 -5.61
N GLY A 194 -1.27 -16.21 -4.82
CA GLY A 194 -0.40 -17.38 -4.82
C GLY A 194 0.32 -17.66 -3.49
N GLU A 195 0.24 -16.73 -2.53
CA GLU A 195 0.73 -16.98 -1.17
C GLU A 195 -0.21 -17.91 -0.41
N THR A 196 0.33 -18.90 0.26
CA THR A 196 -0.41 -19.76 1.18
C THR A 196 -0.65 -19.06 2.52
N ASP A 197 -1.55 -19.58 3.35
CA ASP A 197 -1.78 -19.07 4.72
C ASP A 197 -0.51 -19.09 5.61
N GLN A 198 0.54 -19.80 5.19
CA GLN A 198 1.84 -19.84 5.87
C GLN A 198 2.74 -18.65 5.51
N ASP A 199 2.51 -17.98 4.37
CA ASP A 199 3.24 -16.78 3.97
C ASP A 199 2.65 -15.52 4.62
N LYS A 200 2.73 -15.45 5.95
CA LYS A 200 2.23 -14.31 6.72
C LYS A 200 3.21 -13.13 6.60
N ARG A 201 3.07 -12.33 5.55
CA ARG A 201 3.83 -11.10 5.36
C ARG A 201 2.97 -9.87 5.67
N ARG A 202 3.55 -8.86 6.29
CA ARG A 202 2.93 -7.53 6.39
C ARG A 202 3.19 -6.77 5.11
N ARG A 203 2.14 -6.12 4.61
CA ARG A 203 2.25 -5.27 3.43
C ARG A 203 2.07 -3.81 3.79
N ALA A 204 2.95 -2.98 3.29
CA ALA A 204 2.89 -1.55 3.53
C ALA A 204 3.31 -0.76 2.28
N LEU A 205 2.84 0.49 2.22
CA LEU A 205 3.44 1.52 1.39
C LEU A 205 4.03 2.59 2.29
N ILE A 206 5.21 3.08 1.95
CA ILE A 206 5.84 4.25 2.56
C ILE A 206 5.83 5.34 1.49
N LEU A 207 4.84 6.23 1.61
CA LEU A 207 4.63 7.34 0.69
C LEU A 207 5.41 8.55 1.15
N VAL A 208 6.19 9.13 0.25
CA VAL A 208 6.93 10.38 0.48
C VAL A 208 6.45 11.42 -0.53
N THR A 209 5.80 12.50 -0.06
CA THR A 209 5.18 13.52 -0.92
C THR A 209 4.90 14.81 -0.15
N ASP A 210 4.62 15.92 -0.84
CA ASP A 210 4.02 17.10 -0.24
C ASP A 210 2.47 16.99 -0.11
N GLY A 211 1.88 15.95 -0.72
CA GLY A 211 0.45 15.65 -0.66
C GLY A 211 -0.43 16.52 -1.55
N GLU A 212 0.12 17.40 -2.37
CA GLU A 212 -0.66 18.17 -3.33
C GLU A 212 -1.00 17.30 -4.55
N ASP A 213 -2.26 16.87 -4.64
CA ASP A 213 -2.77 16.12 -5.79
C ASP A 213 -3.37 17.07 -6.81
N ARG A 214 -2.80 17.11 -8.01
CA ARG A 214 -3.21 18.08 -9.07
C ARG A 214 -3.73 17.43 -10.33
N ALA A 215 -3.30 16.22 -10.63
CA ALA A 215 -3.50 15.62 -11.94
C ALA A 215 -3.84 14.13 -11.89
N SER A 216 -4.33 13.60 -10.78
CA SER A 216 -4.75 12.21 -10.73
C SER A 216 -5.97 11.94 -11.60
N PHE A 217 -5.94 10.80 -12.27
CA PHE A 217 -7.05 10.24 -13.04
C PHE A 217 -8.15 9.68 -12.12
N TYR A 218 -7.74 8.93 -11.08
CA TYR A 218 -8.65 8.39 -10.10
C TYR A 218 -9.13 9.47 -9.15
N LYS A 219 -10.38 9.33 -8.70
CA LYS A 219 -10.95 10.19 -7.67
C LYS A 219 -10.61 9.63 -6.29
N GLN A 220 -10.61 10.51 -5.30
CA GLN A 220 -10.35 10.15 -3.91
C GLN A 220 -11.27 9.02 -3.41
N GLU A 221 -12.54 9.02 -3.83
CA GLU A 221 -13.52 7.99 -3.46
C GLU A 221 -13.10 6.62 -3.98
N GLN A 222 -12.63 6.53 -5.24
CA GLN A 222 -12.16 5.29 -5.85
C GLN A 222 -10.92 4.74 -5.15
N LEU A 223 -9.97 5.62 -4.77
CA LEU A 223 -8.82 5.21 -3.97
C LEU A 223 -9.26 4.57 -2.65
N PHE A 224 -10.14 5.23 -1.90
CA PHE A 224 -10.56 4.71 -0.60
C PHE A 224 -11.43 3.46 -0.70
N GLU A 225 -12.16 3.26 -1.77
CA GLU A 225 -12.84 1.99 -2.06
C GLU A 225 -11.84 0.88 -2.30
N SER A 226 -10.82 1.09 -3.13
CA SER A 226 -9.75 0.12 -3.37
C SER A 226 -8.99 -0.23 -2.08
N LEU A 227 -8.57 0.77 -1.31
CA LEU A 227 -7.83 0.55 -0.06
C LEU A 227 -8.61 -0.24 1.01
N LYS A 228 -9.94 -0.29 0.96
CA LYS A 228 -10.76 -1.13 1.85
C LYS A 228 -10.71 -2.62 1.47
N GLU A 229 -10.41 -2.92 0.21
CA GLU A 229 -10.29 -4.29 -0.30
C GLU A 229 -8.87 -4.84 -0.11
N GLU A 230 -7.88 -3.93 -0.09
CA GLU A 230 -6.48 -4.26 0.04
C GLU A 230 -6.04 -4.28 1.52
N ASP A 231 -5.24 -5.28 1.88
CA ASP A 231 -4.65 -5.37 3.22
C ASP A 231 -3.23 -4.78 3.22
N VAL A 232 -3.16 -3.47 2.91
CA VAL A 232 -1.92 -2.71 2.78
C VAL A 232 -1.97 -1.50 3.71
N GLN A 233 -0.97 -1.36 4.59
CA GLN A 233 -0.86 -0.21 5.49
C GLN A 233 -0.11 0.94 4.81
N ILE A 234 -0.59 2.17 4.93
CA ILE A 234 0.05 3.33 4.33
C ILE A 234 0.71 4.17 5.41
N TYR A 235 2.05 4.26 5.37
CA TYR A 235 2.85 5.20 6.12
C TYR A 235 3.18 6.39 5.22
N VAL A 236 3.12 7.59 5.78
CA VAL A 236 3.33 8.82 5.02
C VAL A 236 4.39 9.69 5.65
N ILE A 237 5.34 10.16 4.86
CA ILE A 237 6.25 11.25 5.19
C ILE A 237 5.82 12.46 4.35
N GLY A 238 5.12 13.41 4.99
CA GLY A 238 4.45 14.52 4.31
C GLY A 238 5.22 15.85 4.45
N PHE A 239 5.73 16.40 3.35
CA PHE A 239 6.44 17.69 3.32
C PHE A 239 5.48 18.87 3.08
N VAL A 240 4.43 18.97 3.90
CA VAL A 240 3.32 19.94 3.72
C VAL A 240 3.63 21.35 4.22
N ASN A 241 4.81 21.58 4.83
CA ASN A 241 5.11 22.87 5.48
C ASN A 241 5.33 24.01 4.49
N GLU A 242 5.76 23.70 3.25
CA GLU A 242 5.99 24.68 2.18
C GLU A 242 4.71 24.99 1.38
N LEU A 243 3.63 24.23 1.57
CA LEU A 243 2.37 24.50 0.92
C LEU A 243 1.68 25.75 1.46
N GLU A 244 0.95 26.44 0.59
CA GLU A 244 0.19 27.66 0.95
C GLU A 244 -0.73 27.42 2.15
N LYS A 245 -0.55 28.23 3.18
CA LYS A 245 -1.36 28.25 4.41
C LYS A 245 -2.57 29.17 4.30
N GLU A 246 -2.58 30.04 3.30
CA GLU A 246 -3.65 31.02 3.13
C GLU A 246 -4.98 30.36 2.80
N ARG A 247 -6.02 30.80 3.48
CA ARG A 247 -7.38 30.32 3.29
C ARG A 247 -8.16 31.32 2.45
N GLY A 248 -8.85 30.84 1.43
CA GLY A 248 -9.96 31.58 0.86
C GLY A 248 -11.12 31.65 1.87
N PHE A 249 -12.02 32.62 1.76
CA PHE A 249 -13.15 32.81 2.69
C PHE A 249 -14.04 31.58 2.86
N ILE A 250 -14.03 30.63 1.93
CA ILE A 250 -14.95 29.48 1.88
C ILE A 250 -14.21 28.15 1.62
N SER A 251 -12.89 28.13 1.33
CA SER A 251 -12.14 26.93 0.96
C SER A 251 -10.98 26.63 1.90
N LYS A 252 -10.71 25.33 2.10
CA LYS A 252 -9.50 24.87 2.80
C LYS A 252 -8.24 25.29 2.01
N SER A 253 -7.16 25.64 2.73
CA SER A 253 -5.86 25.88 2.11
C SER A 253 -5.34 24.63 1.42
N LYS A 254 -4.39 24.77 0.49
CA LYS A 254 -3.72 23.63 -0.17
C LYS A 254 -3.11 22.68 0.88
N ARG A 255 -2.40 23.24 1.86
CA ARG A 255 -1.83 22.48 2.97
C ARG A 255 -2.89 21.68 3.73
N GLN A 256 -4.04 22.27 4.06
CA GLN A 256 -5.09 21.53 4.78
C GLN A 256 -5.68 20.39 3.95
N LYS A 257 -5.84 20.58 2.64
CA LYS A 257 -6.32 19.52 1.73
C LYS A 257 -5.31 18.36 1.66
N ALA A 258 -4.02 18.67 1.55
CA ALA A 258 -2.96 17.68 1.53
C ALA A 258 -2.93 16.88 2.85
N VAL A 259 -2.91 17.57 3.99
CA VAL A 259 -2.96 16.93 5.32
C VAL A 259 -4.18 16.02 5.47
N ASP A 260 -5.38 16.52 5.11
CA ASP A 260 -6.61 15.73 5.22
C ASP A 260 -6.57 14.45 4.36
N LEU A 261 -6.00 14.53 3.14
CA LEU A 261 -5.84 13.39 2.25
C LEU A 261 -4.86 12.37 2.82
N LEU A 262 -3.66 12.82 3.21
CA LEU A 262 -2.59 11.96 3.73
C LEU A 262 -2.99 11.30 5.05
N ASP A 263 -3.56 12.06 5.97
CA ASP A 263 -4.05 11.54 7.26
C ASP A 263 -5.16 10.50 7.06
N LYS A 264 -6.05 10.73 6.09
CA LYS A 264 -7.10 9.78 5.78
C LYS A 264 -6.55 8.48 5.20
N MET A 265 -5.57 8.52 4.29
CA MET A 265 -4.90 7.33 3.76
C MET A 265 -4.31 6.49 4.89
N ALA A 266 -3.52 7.10 5.76
CA ALA A 266 -2.89 6.41 6.87
C ALA A 266 -3.93 5.86 7.88
N LYS A 267 -4.94 6.64 8.23
CA LYS A 267 -5.98 6.26 9.20
C LYS A 267 -6.84 5.10 8.71
N GLU A 268 -7.29 5.13 7.45
CA GLU A 268 -8.17 4.07 6.90
C GLU A 268 -7.44 2.72 6.80
N THR A 269 -6.12 2.74 6.61
CA THR A 269 -5.28 1.54 6.44
C THR A 269 -4.58 1.09 7.72
N GLY A 270 -4.68 1.86 8.82
CA GLY A 270 -4.02 1.55 10.10
C GLY A 270 -2.53 1.91 10.14
N GLY A 271 -2.06 2.70 9.19
CA GLY A 271 -0.70 3.24 9.17
C GLY A 271 -0.53 4.52 10.00
N ARG A 272 0.43 5.38 9.61
CA ARG A 272 0.78 6.59 10.34
C ARG A 272 1.32 7.68 9.42
N THR A 273 1.02 8.95 9.74
CA THR A 273 1.59 10.13 9.08
C THR A 273 2.69 10.76 9.93
N PHE A 274 3.71 11.27 9.25
CA PHE A 274 4.79 12.05 9.80
C PHE A 274 4.91 13.34 9.01
N TYR A 275 4.97 14.47 9.69
CA TYR A 275 5.12 15.79 9.08
C TYR A 275 6.41 16.43 9.63
N PRO A 276 7.59 16.15 9.04
CA PRO A 276 8.84 16.69 9.53
C PRO A 276 8.85 18.22 9.43
N ASN A 277 9.29 18.89 10.49
CA ASN A 277 9.55 20.32 10.49
C ASN A 277 10.96 20.64 9.96
N SER A 278 11.84 19.66 10.03
CA SER A 278 13.23 19.71 9.57
C SER A 278 13.64 18.39 8.94
N LEU A 279 14.48 18.47 7.92
CA LEU A 279 15.06 17.28 7.26
C LEU A 279 15.92 16.43 8.22
N SER A 280 16.44 17.02 9.29
CA SER A 280 17.17 16.30 10.33
C SER A 280 16.31 15.29 11.13
N GLU A 281 14.97 15.36 11.03
CA GLU A 281 14.06 14.40 11.65
C GLU A 281 13.90 13.11 10.84
N LEU A 282 14.26 13.11 9.55
CA LEU A 282 14.02 11.99 8.64
C LEU A 282 14.67 10.67 9.09
N PRO A 283 15.92 10.63 9.59
CA PRO A 283 16.49 9.37 10.09
C PRO A 283 15.70 8.77 11.26
N GLN A 284 15.18 9.61 12.15
CA GLN A 284 14.36 9.14 13.26
C GLN A 284 12.99 8.66 12.77
N ILE A 285 12.38 9.36 11.83
CA ILE A 285 11.11 8.94 11.20
C ILE A 285 11.26 7.59 10.51
N ALA A 286 12.37 7.38 9.76
CA ALA A 286 12.66 6.10 9.12
C ALA A 286 12.75 4.94 10.14
N GLN A 287 13.44 5.17 11.26
CA GLN A 287 13.51 4.20 12.36
C GLN A 287 12.14 3.94 13.00
N ASP A 288 11.34 4.99 13.22
CA ASP A 288 10.00 4.88 13.78
C ASP A 288 9.08 4.06 12.86
N ILE A 289 9.09 4.29 11.55
CA ILE A 289 8.33 3.51 10.57
C ILE A 289 8.74 2.03 10.63
N THR A 290 10.05 1.77 10.59
CA THR A 290 10.57 0.40 10.66
C THR A 290 10.14 -0.30 11.95
N LYS A 291 10.23 0.40 13.08
CA LYS A 291 9.80 -0.13 14.37
C LYS A 291 8.29 -0.39 14.38
N ASP A 292 7.48 0.54 13.89
CA ASP A 292 6.03 0.38 13.81
C ASP A 292 5.63 -0.81 12.95
N LEU A 293 6.29 -1.00 11.80
CA LEU A 293 6.04 -2.14 10.92
C LEU A 293 6.36 -3.49 11.57
N ARG A 294 7.34 -3.55 12.47
CA ARG A 294 7.78 -4.80 13.12
C ARG A 294 7.08 -5.12 14.44
N THR A 295 6.55 -4.13 15.15
CA THR A 295 6.04 -4.29 16.53
C THR A 295 4.52 -4.32 16.63
N GLN A 296 3.84 -4.90 15.65
CA GLN A 296 2.39 -5.00 15.66
C GLN A 296 1.91 -6.32 16.26
N TYR A 297 0.72 -6.29 16.85
CA TYR A 297 -0.02 -7.47 17.22
C TYR A 297 -0.85 -7.97 16.02
N VAL A 298 -0.93 -9.26 15.84
CA VAL A 298 -1.88 -9.88 14.90
C VAL A 298 -3.00 -10.49 15.69
N ILE A 299 -4.21 -10.05 15.44
CA ILE A 299 -5.43 -10.53 16.10
C ILE A 299 -6.29 -11.19 15.03
N SER A 300 -6.75 -12.41 15.30
CA SER A 300 -7.73 -13.08 14.47
C SER A 300 -9.06 -13.20 15.19
N TYR A 301 -10.15 -13.17 14.43
CA TYR A 301 -11.49 -13.52 14.89
C TYR A 301 -12.33 -14.05 13.74
N VAL A 302 -13.33 -14.85 14.06
CA VAL A 302 -14.34 -15.30 13.10
C VAL A 302 -15.59 -14.43 13.27
N PRO A 303 -16.04 -13.72 12.23
CA PRO A 303 -17.24 -12.88 12.31
C PRO A 303 -18.47 -13.66 12.79
N THR A 304 -19.19 -13.12 13.79
CA THR A 304 -20.40 -13.72 14.31
C THR A 304 -21.59 -13.61 13.35
N THR A 305 -21.51 -12.69 12.37
CA THR A 305 -22.55 -12.50 11.34
C THR A 305 -21.94 -12.68 9.96
N LYS A 306 -22.64 -13.44 9.11
CA LYS A 306 -22.22 -13.65 7.72
C LYS A 306 -22.30 -12.35 6.94
N ALA A 307 -21.20 -12.00 6.24
CA ALA A 307 -21.14 -10.83 5.39
C ALA A 307 -21.68 -11.14 3.98
N ARG A 308 -22.23 -10.13 3.30
CA ARG A 308 -22.54 -10.23 1.88
C ARG A 308 -21.30 -9.87 1.06
N PRO A 309 -21.06 -10.51 -0.10
CA PRO A 309 -20.01 -10.08 -1.01
C PRO A 309 -20.11 -8.57 -1.32
N GLY A 310 -18.99 -7.85 -1.21
CA GLY A 310 -18.94 -6.40 -1.42
C GLY A 310 -19.44 -5.56 -0.23
N GLU A 311 -19.89 -6.15 0.87
CA GLU A 311 -20.32 -5.42 2.07
C GLU A 311 -19.09 -4.89 2.83
N PHE A 312 -19.05 -3.59 3.08
CA PHE A 312 -18.02 -2.99 3.94
C PHE A 312 -18.38 -3.25 5.41
N ARG A 313 -17.42 -3.79 6.17
CA ARG A 313 -17.53 -4.15 7.57
C ARG A 313 -16.61 -3.27 8.42
N PRO A 314 -17.13 -2.22 9.08
CA PRO A 314 -16.34 -1.41 10.00
C PRO A 314 -15.79 -2.24 11.16
N VAL A 315 -14.51 -2.06 11.45
CA VAL A 315 -13.81 -2.72 12.56
C VAL A 315 -13.23 -1.70 13.52
N ARG A 316 -13.33 -1.98 14.80
CA ARG A 316 -12.72 -1.19 15.87
C ARG A 316 -12.08 -2.11 16.90
N VAL A 317 -10.84 -1.82 17.25
CA VAL A 317 -10.17 -2.44 18.39
C VAL A 317 -10.10 -1.43 19.53
N ALA A 318 -10.45 -1.84 20.73
CA ALA A 318 -10.35 -1.04 21.93
C ALA A 318 -9.37 -1.71 22.89
N VAL A 319 -8.59 -0.90 23.61
CA VAL A 319 -7.72 -1.35 24.72
C VAL A 319 -8.44 -1.05 26.01
N ALA A 320 -8.48 -2.02 26.91
CA ALA A 320 -9.04 -1.82 28.24
C ALA A 320 -8.20 -0.82 29.04
N ASP A 321 -8.86 0.12 29.71
CA ASP A 321 -8.20 0.98 30.67
C ASP A 321 -7.75 0.16 31.88
N ALA A 322 -6.51 0.34 32.29
CA ALA A 322 -5.97 -0.31 33.49
C ALA A 322 -5.64 0.74 34.56
N PRO A 323 -6.05 0.55 35.82
CA PRO A 323 -5.74 1.47 36.89
C PRO A 323 -4.22 1.69 37.02
N GLY A 324 -3.78 2.95 37.08
CA GLY A 324 -2.37 3.32 37.22
C GLY A 324 -1.53 3.24 35.94
N ARG A 325 -2.12 2.86 34.79
CA ARG A 325 -1.44 2.89 33.48
C ARG A 325 -1.89 4.09 32.64
N GLU A 326 -1.00 4.59 31.80
CA GLU A 326 -1.35 5.59 30.80
C GLU A 326 -2.40 5.07 29.83
N LYS A 327 -3.20 6.01 29.29
CA LYS A 327 -4.20 5.66 28.27
C LYS A 327 -3.52 5.07 27.04
N ARG A 328 -3.95 3.87 26.65
CA ARG A 328 -3.50 3.13 25.47
C ARG A 328 -4.54 3.24 24.37
N ILE A 329 -4.08 3.33 23.14
CA ILE A 329 -4.93 3.47 21.94
C ILE A 329 -4.55 2.36 20.98
N ALA A 330 -5.53 1.57 20.56
CA ALA A 330 -5.33 0.60 19.48
C ALA A 330 -5.59 1.28 18.13
N VAL A 331 -4.68 1.08 17.20
CA VAL A 331 -4.74 1.57 15.81
C VAL A 331 -4.73 0.36 14.89
N THR A 332 -5.73 0.27 14.02
CA THR A 332 -5.87 -0.76 13.00
C THR A 332 -6.63 -0.15 11.80
N ARG A 333 -6.77 -0.90 10.70
CA ARG A 333 -7.62 -0.46 9.58
C ARG A 333 -9.05 -0.17 10.05
N SER A 334 -9.75 0.71 9.34
CA SER A 334 -11.12 1.14 9.69
C SER A 334 -12.16 0.05 9.46
N GLY A 335 -11.86 -0.95 8.61
CA GLY A 335 -12.74 -2.04 8.24
C GLY A 335 -12.16 -2.83 7.07
N TYR A 336 -13.01 -3.68 6.49
CA TYR A 336 -12.68 -4.45 5.29
C TYR A 336 -13.93 -4.65 4.43
N THR A 337 -13.74 -4.89 3.14
CA THR A 337 -14.82 -5.31 2.23
C THR A 337 -14.85 -6.84 2.17
N ALA A 338 -16.00 -7.43 2.44
CA ALA A 338 -16.18 -8.88 2.42
C ALA A 338 -16.03 -9.41 0.99
N ARG A 339 -15.14 -10.38 0.80
CA ARG A 339 -14.96 -11.05 -0.49
C ARG A 339 -16.08 -12.05 -0.72
N GLY A 340 -16.53 -12.21 -1.96
CA GLY A 340 -17.43 -13.30 -2.34
C GLY A 340 -16.71 -14.64 -2.29
N ASP A 341 -17.43 -15.69 -1.88
CA ASP A 341 -16.97 -17.07 -2.01
C ASP A 341 -16.74 -17.34 -3.53
N ASN A 342 -15.51 -17.39 -3.96
CA ASN A 342 -15.14 -17.71 -5.36
C ASN A 342 -15.32 -19.22 -5.67
N SER A 343 -16.12 -19.95 -4.87
CA SER A 343 -16.39 -21.38 -5.06
C SER A 343 -17.41 -21.72 -6.14
N ALA A 344 -17.99 -20.72 -6.82
CA ALA A 344 -18.91 -20.92 -7.93
C ALA A 344 -18.27 -20.50 -9.27
N GLN A 345 -17.16 -21.12 -9.70
CA GLN A 345 -16.90 -21.22 -11.13
C GLN A 345 -17.93 -22.21 -11.70
N PRO A 346 -18.80 -21.81 -12.65
CA PRO A 346 -19.65 -22.77 -13.34
C PRO A 346 -18.69 -23.73 -14.09
N GLN A 347 -18.74 -25.00 -13.72
CA GLN A 347 -18.06 -26.03 -14.51
C GLN A 347 -18.56 -25.91 -15.95
N PRO A 348 -17.68 -25.93 -16.97
CA PRO A 348 -18.13 -26.01 -18.34
C PRO A 348 -18.95 -27.32 -18.46
N THR A 349 -20.24 -27.21 -18.73
CA THR A 349 -21.08 -28.34 -19.07
C THR A 349 -20.43 -29.05 -20.25
N SER A 350 -19.96 -30.27 -20.02
CA SER A 350 -19.47 -31.16 -21.08
C SER A 350 -20.58 -31.32 -22.11
N SER A 351 -20.41 -30.69 -23.27
CA SER A 351 -21.24 -30.90 -24.43
C SER A 351 -21.14 -32.38 -24.81
N GLN A 352 -22.22 -33.12 -24.56
CA GLN A 352 -22.36 -34.49 -25.09
C GLN A 352 -22.27 -34.45 -26.62
N ALA A 353 -21.29 -35.13 -27.15
CA ALA A 353 -21.19 -35.35 -28.59
C ALA A 353 -22.43 -36.12 -29.10
N PRO A 354 -23.01 -35.75 -30.26
CA PRO A 354 -24.16 -36.46 -30.81
C PRO A 354 -23.77 -37.87 -31.25
N PRO A 355 -24.69 -38.86 -31.17
CA PRO A 355 -24.38 -40.24 -31.52
C PRO A 355 -24.10 -40.40 -33.00
N THR A 356 -23.00 -41.06 -33.32
CA THR A 356 -22.63 -41.47 -34.67
C THR A 356 -23.61 -42.52 -35.21
N VAL A 357 -24.38 -42.14 -36.23
CA VAL A 357 -25.21 -43.08 -37.00
C VAL A 357 -24.29 -43.86 -37.92
N ARG A 358 -24.15 -45.18 -37.65
CA ARG A 358 -23.59 -46.12 -38.63
C ARG A 358 -24.63 -46.35 -39.71
N ARG A 359 -24.31 -46.06 -40.96
CA ARG A 359 -24.99 -46.57 -42.14
C ARG A 359 -24.39 -47.94 -42.49
N GLN A 360 -25.30 -48.92 -42.70
CA GLN A 360 -25.03 -50.19 -43.35
C GLN A 360 -24.81 -50.00 -44.84
#